data_250fcfa97307596f6af2265fc48ac1ee
#
_entry.id   250fcfa97307596f6af2265fc48ac1ee
#
_cell.length_a   1.000
_cell.length_b   1.000
_cell.length_c   1.000
_cell.angle_alpha   90.00
_cell.angle_beta   90.00
_cell.angle_gamma   90.00
#
_symmetry.space_group_name_H-M   'P 1'
#
loop_
_entity.id
_entity.type
_entity.pdbx_description
1 polymer ?
#
loop_
_entity_poly.entity_id
_entity_poly.type
_entity_poly.pdbx_seq_one_letter_code
_entity_poly.pdbx_strand_id
1 'polypeptide(L)'
;GFVMAALAVLGVGGGAVWLYDIVGAPGYGDLPQQLRIAASDEARANRLSQEEAEARMPAPDLPPEVSPDYLELMERLRATVADRPDDVRGLALLVRNEAALGNLSAAHEAQAQLIAAKGEDATATDYGLLADLMVSAAGGYVSTDADAALRAALDRNPLEPRARYYLGLFLMQVDRPDGAFRTWDALLKETGPA
;
A
#
# COMPACT_ATOMS: atom_id res chain seq x y z
N GLY A 1 -41.55 18.50 41.94
CA GLY A 1 -41.41 18.10 40.49
C GLY A 1 -40.24 18.78 39.77
N PHE A 2 -40.06 20.09 39.92
CA PHE A 2 -39.07 20.87 39.13
C PHE A 2 -37.61 20.51 39.41
N VAL A 3 -37.26 20.28 40.69
CA VAL A 3 -35.89 19.91 41.11
C VAL A 3 -35.46 18.55 40.53
N MET A 4 -36.36 17.56 40.52
CA MET A 4 -36.06 16.23 39.96
C MET A 4 -35.90 16.30 38.44
N ALA A 5 -36.68 17.14 37.75
CA ALA A 5 -36.53 17.34 36.32
C ALA A 5 -35.18 18.01 35.95
N ALA A 6 -34.77 19.02 36.73
CA ALA A 6 -33.47 19.68 36.56
C ALA A 6 -32.29 18.74 36.80
N LEU A 7 -32.36 17.90 37.85
CA LEU A 7 -31.34 16.88 38.10
C LEU A 7 -31.26 15.83 37.00
N ALA A 8 -32.39 15.41 36.40
CA ALA A 8 -32.41 14.48 35.30
C ALA A 8 -31.79 15.07 34.03
N VAL A 9 -32.07 16.33 33.72
CA VAL A 9 -31.48 17.03 32.55
C VAL A 9 -29.98 17.20 32.74
N LEU A 10 -29.50 17.57 33.94
CA LEU A 10 -28.07 17.68 34.23
C LEU A 10 -27.35 16.32 34.17
N GLY A 11 -28.00 15.28 34.67
CA GLY A 11 -27.44 13.91 34.60
C GLY A 11 -27.31 13.38 33.17
N VAL A 12 -28.35 13.56 32.37
CA VAL A 12 -28.33 13.13 30.94
C VAL A 12 -27.40 14.02 30.13
N GLY A 13 -27.42 15.31 30.30
CA GLY A 13 -26.54 16.24 29.57
C GLY A 13 -25.06 16.04 29.93
N GLY A 14 -24.75 15.94 31.22
CA GLY A 14 -23.38 15.66 31.69
C GLY A 14 -22.87 14.29 31.28
N GLY A 15 -23.73 13.27 31.32
CA GLY A 15 -23.40 11.93 30.86
C GLY A 15 -23.16 11.88 29.35
N ALA A 16 -23.93 12.61 28.56
CA ALA A 16 -23.76 12.68 27.11
C ALA A 16 -22.44 13.39 26.74
N VAL A 17 -22.10 14.48 27.40
CA VAL A 17 -20.82 15.19 27.17
C VAL A 17 -19.65 14.30 27.58
N TRP A 18 -19.72 13.65 28.73
CA TRP A 18 -18.69 12.75 29.23
C TRP A 18 -18.49 11.53 28.26
N LEU A 19 -19.59 10.96 27.78
CA LEU A 19 -19.55 9.88 26.80
C LEU A 19 -18.96 10.36 25.46
N TYR A 20 -19.31 11.55 25.02
CA TYR A 20 -18.75 12.16 23.82
C TYR A 20 -17.24 12.43 23.95
N ASP A 21 -16.77 12.84 25.11
CA ASP A 21 -15.35 13.08 25.38
C ASP A 21 -14.52 11.79 25.38
N ILE A 22 -15.11 10.66 25.80
CA ILE A 22 -14.43 9.35 25.86
C ILE A 22 -14.54 8.57 24.56
N VAL A 23 -15.70 8.57 23.91
CA VAL A 23 -16.00 7.73 22.74
C VAL A 23 -15.99 8.56 21.44
N GLY A 24 -16.21 9.84 21.55
CA GLY A 24 -16.13 10.80 20.46
C GLY A 24 -14.68 11.15 20.12
N ALA A 25 -14.50 11.94 19.09
CA ALA A 25 -13.21 12.50 18.69
C ALA A 25 -13.26 14.03 18.79
N PRO A 26 -13.29 14.62 20.01
CA PRO A 26 -13.48 16.07 20.21
C PRO A 26 -12.33 16.91 19.62
N GLY A 27 -11.18 16.30 19.34
CA GLY A 27 -10.06 16.94 18.64
C GLY A 27 -10.11 16.86 17.11
N TYR A 28 -11.07 16.12 16.55
CA TYR A 28 -11.30 16.11 15.10
C TYR A 28 -12.07 17.36 14.71
N GLY A 29 -11.38 18.33 14.08
CA GLY A 29 -12.03 19.51 13.53
C GLY A 29 -13.11 19.08 12.53
N ASP A 30 -14.30 19.67 12.66
CA ASP A 30 -15.40 19.43 11.73
C ASP A 30 -15.12 20.14 10.39
N LEU A 31 -14.15 19.58 9.65
CA LEU A 31 -13.78 20.10 8.34
C LEU A 31 -14.85 19.66 7.33
N PRO A 32 -15.43 20.60 6.57
CA PRO A 32 -16.33 20.27 5.47
C PRO A 32 -15.73 19.20 4.56
N GLN A 33 -16.54 18.26 4.08
CA GLN A 33 -16.09 17.14 3.26
C GLN A 33 -15.23 17.61 2.07
N GLN A 34 -15.58 18.75 1.47
CA GLN A 34 -14.82 19.33 0.35
C GLN A 34 -13.38 19.71 0.74
N LEU A 35 -13.18 20.26 1.94
CA LEU A 35 -11.84 20.60 2.43
C LEU A 35 -11.01 19.34 2.72
N ARG A 36 -11.64 18.27 3.24
CA ARG A 36 -10.95 16.98 3.44
C ARG A 36 -10.54 16.33 2.12
N ILE A 37 -11.41 16.42 1.10
CA ILE A 37 -11.08 15.93 -0.25
C ILE A 37 -9.92 16.74 -0.81
N ALA A 38 -9.97 18.07 -0.76
CA ALA A 38 -8.89 18.94 -1.26
C ALA A 38 -7.55 18.68 -0.54
N ALA A 39 -7.57 18.53 0.79
CA ALA A 39 -6.37 18.18 1.56
C ALA A 39 -5.81 16.79 1.19
N SER A 40 -6.68 15.83 0.91
CA SER A 40 -6.28 14.49 0.45
C SER A 40 -5.65 14.54 -0.96
N ASP A 41 -6.21 15.35 -1.85
CA ASP A 41 -5.69 15.53 -3.21
C ASP A 41 -4.32 16.24 -3.17
N GLU A 42 -4.16 17.25 -2.30
CA GLU A 42 -2.87 17.90 -2.04
C GLU A 42 -1.85 16.93 -1.43
N ALA A 43 -2.25 16.14 -0.43
CA ALA A 43 -1.40 15.12 0.17
C ALA A 43 -0.96 14.06 -0.86
N ARG A 44 -1.83 13.71 -1.82
CA ARG A 44 -1.51 12.82 -2.94
C ARG A 44 -0.50 13.46 -3.89
N ALA A 45 -0.68 14.73 -4.25
CA ALA A 45 0.19 15.44 -5.19
C ALA A 45 1.61 15.66 -4.63
N ASN A 46 1.75 15.80 -3.31
CA ASN A 46 3.00 16.07 -2.61
C ASN A 46 3.69 14.79 -2.08
N ARG A 47 3.29 13.62 -2.55
CA ARG A 47 3.94 12.37 -2.12
C ARG A 47 5.33 12.23 -2.74
N LEU A 48 6.20 11.54 -2.01
CA LEU A 48 7.54 11.21 -2.48
C LEU A 48 7.50 10.26 -3.68
N SER A 49 8.49 10.38 -4.55
CA SER A 49 8.80 9.35 -5.54
C SER A 49 9.23 8.04 -4.85
N GLN A 50 9.30 6.95 -5.61
CA GLN A 50 9.77 5.67 -5.08
C GLN A 50 11.22 5.76 -4.60
N GLU A 51 12.09 6.38 -5.40
CA GLU A 51 13.51 6.58 -5.07
C GLU A 51 13.68 7.38 -3.76
N GLU A 52 12.95 8.49 -3.60
CA GLU A 52 13.01 9.31 -2.39
C GLU A 52 12.50 8.58 -1.15
N ALA A 53 11.49 7.72 -1.31
CA ALA A 53 10.94 6.92 -0.23
C ALA A 53 11.92 5.82 0.20
N GLU A 54 12.51 5.09 -0.74
CA GLU A 54 13.51 4.05 -0.48
C GLU A 54 14.81 4.61 0.13
N ALA A 55 15.25 5.79 -0.31
CA ALA A 55 16.44 6.45 0.25
C ALA A 55 16.32 6.73 1.76
N ARG A 56 15.12 6.67 2.33
CA ARG A 56 14.88 6.84 3.78
C ARG A 56 14.90 5.51 4.55
N MET A 57 14.95 4.38 3.83
CA MET A 57 14.97 3.07 4.45
C MET A 57 16.38 2.63 4.79
N PRO A 58 16.57 1.84 5.87
CA PRO A 58 17.87 1.22 6.13
C PRO A 58 18.20 0.24 4.99
N ALA A 59 19.50 0.03 4.77
CA ALA A 59 19.94 -1.00 3.83
C ALA A 59 19.36 -2.37 4.24
N PRO A 60 18.88 -3.18 3.28
CA PRO A 60 18.35 -4.49 3.60
C PRO A 60 19.44 -5.41 4.15
N ASP A 61 19.13 -6.10 5.24
CA ASP A 61 19.98 -7.17 5.77
C ASP A 61 19.71 -8.45 4.97
N LEU A 62 20.79 -9.16 4.59
CA LEU A 62 20.63 -10.48 3.98
C LEU A 62 20.06 -11.46 5.00
N PRO A 63 19.15 -12.36 4.59
CA PRO A 63 18.69 -13.42 5.45
C PRO A 63 19.89 -14.26 5.97
N PRO A 64 19.93 -14.62 7.26
CA PRO A 64 21.13 -15.23 7.88
C PRO A 64 21.51 -16.62 7.34
N GLU A 65 20.65 -17.25 6.56
CA GLU A 65 20.85 -18.62 6.04
C GLU A 65 21.19 -18.68 4.53
N VAL A 66 21.57 -17.57 3.92
CA VAL A 66 21.90 -17.56 2.48
C VAL A 66 23.28 -18.15 2.25
N SER A 67 23.36 -19.25 1.49
CA SER A 67 24.64 -19.88 1.15
C SER A 67 25.42 -19.07 0.10
N PRO A 68 26.78 -19.12 0.14
CA PRO A 68 27.60 -18.47 -0.89
C PRO A 68 27.29 -18.97 -2.31
N ASP A 69 27.02 -20.25 -2.48
CA ASP A 69 26.66 -20.84 -3.77
C ASP A 69 25.36 -20.24 -4.36
N TYR A 70 24.39 -19.94 -3.49
CA TYR A 70 23.16 -19.29 -3.91
C TYR A 70 23.40 -17.85 -4.37
N LEU A 71 24.28 -17.11 -3.67
CA LEU A 71 24.64 -15.76 -4.10
C LEU A 71 25.36 -15.76 -5.44
N GLU A 72 26.27 -16.73 -5.69
CA GLU A 72 26.91 -16.90 -7.00
C GLU A 72 25.88 -17.22 -8.11
N LEU A 73 24.88 -18.06 -7.80
CA LEU A 73 23.80 -18.36 -8.74
C LEU A 73 22.99 -17.10 -9.07
N MET A 74 22.73 -16.26 -8.06
CA MET A 74 22.03 -14.99 -8.26
C MET A 74 22.80 -14.02 -9.16
N GLU A 75 24.12 -13.91 -8.98
CA GLU A 75 24.95 -13.10 -9.87
C GLU A 75 24.88 -13.58 -11.33
N ARG A 76 24.91 -14.90 -11.55
CA ARG A 76 24.75 -15.49 -12.88
C ARG A 76 23.35 -15.21 -13.46
N LEU A 77 22.30 -15.27 -12.62
CA LEU A 77 20.93 -14.95 -13.04
C LEU A 77 20.82 -13.49 -13.47
N ARG A 78 21.32 -12.55 -12.65
CA ARG A 78 21.36 -11.12 -12.98
C ARG A 78 22.06 -10.85 -14.30
N ALA A 79 23.25 -11.43 -14.51
CA ALA A 79 23.99 -11.30 -15.76
C ALA A 79 23.20 -11.86 -16.96
N THR A 80 22.60 -13.06 -16.79
CA THR A 80 21.81 -13.68 -17.86
C THR A 80 20.60 -12.85 -18.26
N VAL A 81 19.89 -12.27 -17.29
CA VAL A 81 18.73 -11.41 -17.53
C VAL A 81 19.15 -10.08 -18.16
N ALA A 82 20.29 -9.50 -17.74
CA ALA A 82 20.84 -8.29 -18.36
C ALA A 82 21.17 -8.50 -19.85
N ASP A 83 21.69 -9.68 -20.22
CA ASP A 83 21.95 -10.05 -21.62
C ASP A 83 20.66 -10.35 -22.42
N ARG A 84 19.54 -10.62 -21.73
CA ARG A 84 18.25 -11.00 -22.33
C ARG A 84 17.10 -10.24 -21.68
N PRO A 85 16.98 -8.93 -21.91
CA PRO A 85 16.02 -8.07 -21.22
C PRO A 85 14.54 -8.41 -21.50
N ASP A 86 14.26 -9.17 -22.57
CA ASP A 86 12.90 -9.59 -22.94
C ASP A 86 12.58 -11.04 -22.50
N ASP A 87 13.48 -11.69 -21.75
CA ASP A 87 13.23 -13.03 -21.21
C ASP A 87 12.25 -12.98 -20.03
N VAL A 88 10.95 -13.08 -20.35
CA VAL A 88 9.85 -13.09 -19.37
C VAL A 88 10.06 -14.13 -18.25
N ARG A 89 10.63 -15.30 -18.56
CA ARG A 89 10.86 -16.37 -17.58
C ARG A 89 12.05 -16.04 -16.67
N GLY A 90 13.13 -15.54 -17.25
CA GLY A 90 14.31 -15.09 -16.53
C GLY A 90 13.97 -13.93 -15.58
N LEU A 91 13.22 -12.94 -16.07
CA LEU A 91 12.74 -11.81 -15.26
C LEU A 91 11.84 -12.27 -14.12
N ALA A 92 10.87 -13.15 -14.37
CA ALA A 92 10.00 -13.66 -13.30
C ALA A 92 10.78 -14.45 -12.23
N LEU A 93 11.83 -15.17 -12.64
CA LEU A 93 12.73 -15.86 -11.70
C LEU A 93 13.53 -14.84 -10.88
N LEU A 94 14.05 -13.80 -11.52
CA LEU A 94 14.81 -12.72 -10.87
C LEU A 94 13.96 -12.01 -9.81
N VAL A 95 12.74 -11.58 -10.17
CA VAL A 95 11.79 -10.94 -9.23
C VAL A 95 11.63 -11.78 -7.95
N ARG A 96 11.33 -13.07 -8.14
CA ARG A 96 11.07 -13.94 -6.98
C ARG A 96 12.29 -14.14 -6.09
N ASN A 97 13.47 -14.28 -6.68
CA ASN A 97 14.67 -14.54 -5.92
C ASN A 97 15.21 -13.26 -5.26
N GLU A 98 15.13 -12.09 -5.92
CA GLU A 98 15.48 -10.81 -5.29
C GLU A 98 14.57 -10.51 -4.10
N ALA A 99 13.27 -10.73 -4.25
CA ALA A 99 12.31 -10.58 -3.15
C ALA A 99 12.60 -11.55 -1.98
N ALA A 100 12.99 -12.80 -2.28
CA ALA A 100 13.36 -13.79 -1.27
C ALA A 100 14.65 -13.42 -0.51
N LEU A 101 15.56 -12.71 -1.16
CA LEU A 101 16.78 -12.14 -0.55
C LEU A 101 16.52 -10.86 0.23
N GLY A 102 15.31 -10.31 0.20
CA GLY A 102 15.00 -9.01 0.78
C GLY A 102 15.43 -7.82 -0.06
N ASN A 103 15.98 -8.03 -1.26
CA ASN A 103 16.38 -7.00 -2.19
C ASN A 103 15.16 -6.43 -2.93
N LEU A 104 14.26 -5.77 -2.18
CA LEU A 104 12.96 -5.36 -2.70
C LEU A 104 13.06 -4.29 -3.79
N SER A 105 14.08 -3.43 -3.75
CA SER A 105 14.35 -2.46 -4.82
C SER A 105 14.69 -3.18 -6.13
N ALA A 106 15.64 -4.12 -6.12
CA ALA A 106 15.96 -4.93 -7.29
C ALA A 106 14.76 -5.77 -7.76
N ALA A 107 13.94 -6.26 -6.83
CA ALA A 107 12.76 -7.05 -7.16
C ALA A 107 11.70 -6.22 -7.91
N HIS A 108 11.38 -4.98 -7.47
CA HIS A 108 10.40 -4.16 -8.19
C HIS A 108 10.95 -3.63 -9.52
N GLU A 109 12.25 -3.36 -9.63
CA GLU A 109 12.88 -3.00 -10.91
C GLU A 109 12.76 -4.16 -11.91
N ALA A 110 13.08 -5.40 -11.49
CA ALA A 110 12.90 -6.58 -12.32
C ALA A 110 11.42 -6.82 -12.68
N GLN A 111 10.48 -6.53 -11.77
CA GLN A 111 9.05 -6.63 -12.03
C GLN A 111 8.57 -5.58 -13.06
N ALA A 112 9.10 -4.37 -12.99
CA ALA A 112 8.81 -3.34 -14.00
C ALA A 112 9.32 -3.76 -15.38
N GLN A 113 10.53 -4.34 -15.46
CA GLN A 113 11.07 -4.90 -16.71
C GLN A 113 10.22 -6.07 -17.22
N LEU A 114 9.76 -6.96 -16.33
CA LEU A 114 8.85 -8.06 -16.68
C LEU A 114 7.55 -7.55 -17.29
N ILE A 115 6.96 -6.50 -16.71
CA ILE A 115 5.76 -5.86 -17.25
C ILE A 115 6.03 -5.28 -18.64
N ALA A 116 7.16 -4.59 -18.81
CA ALA A 116 7.56 -4.05 -20.11
C ALA A 116 7.77 -5.16 -21.15
N ALA A 117 8.43 -6.28 -20.80
CA ALA A 117 8.64 -7.43 -21.67
C ALA A 117 7.34 -8.14 -22.04
N LYS A 118 6.33 -8.17 -21.15
CA LYS A 118 5.01 -8.70 -21.45
C LYS A 118 4.17 -7.77 -22.33
N GLY A 119 4.40 -6.46 -22.30
CA GLY A 119 3.63 -5.49 -23.05
C GLY A 119 2.12 -5.55 -22.73
N GLU A 120 1.31 -5.81 -23.75
CA GLU A 120 -0.16 -5.90 -23.62
C GLU A 120 -0.63 -7.13 -22.80
N ASP A 121 0.21 -8.17 -22.71
CA ASP A 121 -0.08 -9.37 -21.93
C ASP A 121 0.14 -9.17 -20.41
N ALA A 122 0.62 -8.00 -19.99
CA ALA A 122 0.79 -7.68 -18.57
C ALA A 122 -0.57 -7.58 -17.87
N THR A 123 -0.72 -8.39 -16.82
CA THR A 123 -1.99 -8.57 -16.10
C THR A 123 -2.15 -7.60 -14.92
N ALA A 124 -3.36 -7.46 -14.39
CA ALA A 124 -3.61 -6.75 -13.14
C ALA A 124 -2.74 -7.26 -11.98
N THR A 125 -2.53 -8.58 -11.92
CA THR A 125 -1.70 -9.21 -10.89
C THR A 125 -0.22 -8.83 -11.01
N ASP A 126 0.29 -8.63 -12.23
CA ASP A 126 1.66 -8.16 -12.44
C ASP A 126 1.85 -6.74 -11.87
N TYR A 127 0.92 -5.84 -12.13
CA TYR A 127 0.94 -4.46 -11.58
C TYR A 127 0.68 -4.43 -10.07
N GLY A 128 -0.20 -5.30 -9.58
CA GLY A 128 -0.44 -5.47 -8.14
C GLY A 128 0.82 -5.94 -7.40
N LEU A 129 1.59 -6.87 -8.00
CA LEU A 129 2.87 -7.31 -7.46
C LEU A 129 3.93 -6.19 -7.51
N LEU A 130 3.96 -5.41 -8.59
CA LEU A 130 4.86 -4.26 -8.69
C LEU A 130 4.61 -3.28 -7.54
N ALA A 131 3.35 -2.91 -7.30
CA ALA A 131 2.98 -2.02 -6.21
C ALA A 131 3.33 -2.61 -4.83
N ASP A 132 3.08 -3.89 -4.61
CA ASP A 132 3.43 -4.62 -3.37
C ASP A 132 4.93 -4.51 -3.07
N LEU A 133 5.77 -4.81 -4.05
CA LEU A 133 7.23 -4.74 -3.92
C LEU A 133 7.69 -3.30 -3.66
N MET A 134 7.15 -2.31 -4.38
CA MET A 134 7.45 -0.89 -4.17
C MET A 134 7.08 -0.42 -2.76
N VAL A 135 5.86 -0.74 -2.31
CA VAL A 135 5.40 -0.37 -0.95
C VAL A 135 6.25 -1.05 0.12
N SER A 136 6.60 -2.31 -0.09
CA SER A 136 7.46 -3.06 0.83
C SER A 136 8.89 -2.49 0.87
N ALA A 137 9.47 -2.11 -0.28
CA ALA A 137 10.78 -1.46 -0.37
C ALA A 137 10.81 -0.10 0.34
N ALA A 138 9.69 0.61 0.34
CA ALA A 138 9.51 1.90 1.02
C ALA A 138 9.00 1.77 2.48
N GLY A 139 9.12 0.58 3.11
CA GLY A 139 8.72 0.37 4.51
C GLY A 139 7.24 0.58 4.78
N GLY A 140 6.40 0.31 3.81
CA GLY A 140 4.95 0.49 3.90
C GLY A 140 4.44 1.83 3.38
N TYR A 141 5.33 2.72 2.92
CA TYR A 141 4.93 3.99 2.32
C TYR A 141 4.48 3.77 0.87
N VAL A 142 3.30 4.31 0.52
CA VAL A 142 2.81 4.27 -0.88
C VAL A 142 3.30 5.51 -1.60
N SER A 143 4.31 5.37 -2.43
CA SER A 143 4.91 6.44 -3.26
C SER A 143 3.98 6.84 -4.42
N THR A 144 4.36 7.89 -5.18
CA THR A 144 3.67 8.27 -6.42
C THR A 144 3.71 7.14 -7.45
N ASP A 145 4.84 6.43 -7.53
CA ASP A 145 5.04 5.34 -8.50
C ASP A 145 4.24 4.09 -8.10
N ALA A 146 4.19 3.77 -6.80
CA ALA A 146 3.35 2.71 -6.29
C ALA A 146 1.85 3.01 -6.52
N ASP A 147 1.36 4.25 -6.28
CA ASP A 147 -0.02 4.65 -6.60
C ASP A 147 -0.33 4.50 -8.10
N ALA A 148 0.63 4.83 -8.97
CA ALA A 148 0.47 4.61 -10.42
C ALA A 148 0.34 3.12 -10.77
N ALA A 149 1.16 2.25 -10.16
CA ALA A 149 1.07 0.80 -10.35
C ALA A 149 -0.26 0.23 -9.81
N LEU A 150 -0.75 0.72 -8.65
CA LEU A 150 -2.06 0.34 -8.11
C LEU A 150 -3.20 0.69 -9.07
N ARG A 151 -3.19 1.90 -9.64
CA ARG A 151 -4.17 2.32 -10.63
C ARG A 151 -4.12 1.44 -11.87
N ALA A 152 -2.92 1.18 -12.40
CA ALA A 152 -2.75 0.33 -13.58
C ALA A 152 -3.26 -1.10 -13.35
N ALA A 153 -3.16 -1.63 -12.13
CA ALA A 153 -3.75 -2.90 -11.73
C ALA A 153 -5.28 -2.84 -11.70
N LEU A 154 -5.85 -1.81 -11.04
CA LEU A 154 -7.29 -1.66 -10.88
C LEU A 154 -8.02 -1.30 -12.19
N ASP A 155 -7.37 -0.59 -13.09
CA ASP A 155 -7.89 -0.31 -14.44
C ASP A 155 -8.06 -1.60 -15.26
N ARG A 156 -7.16 -2.59 -15.05
CA ARG A 156 -7.24 -3.91 -15.70
C ARG A 156 -8.21 -4.87 -15.04
N ASN A 157 -8.21 -4.85 -13.71
CA ASN A 157 -9.13 -5.63 -12.89
C ASN A 157 -9.48 -4.88 -11.61
N PRO A 158 -10.67 -4.25 -11.52
CA PRO A 158 -11.11 -3.53 -10.33
C PRO A 158 -11.21 -4.39 -9.06
N LEU A 159 -11.20 -5.71 -9.20
CA LEU A 159 -11.27 -6.68 -8.11
C LEU A 159 -9.89 -7.28 -7.75
N GLU A 160 -8.79 -6.77 -8.30
CA GLU A 160 -7.46 -7.28 -7.97
C GLU A 160 -7.18 -7.11 -6.45
N PRO A 161 -7.01 -8.22 -5.71
CA PRO A 161 -7.06 -8.16 -4.23
C PRO A 161 -5.89 -7.38 -3.63
N ARG A 162 -4.69 -7.55 -4.18
CA ARG A 162 -3.47 -6.90 -3.69
C ARG A 162 -3.52 -5.39 -3.93
N ALA A 163 -3.96 -4.96 -5.11
CA ALA A 163 -4.11 -3.54 -5.42
C ALA A 163 -5.18 -2.89 -4.54
N ARG A 164 -6.28 -3.56 -4.24
CA ARG A 164 -7.32 -3.07 -3.31
C ARG A 164 -6.79 -2.97 -1.88
N TYR A 165 -5.99 -3.93 -1.44
CA TYR A 165 -5.38 -3.87 -0.11
C TYR A 165 -4.49 -2.62 0.04
N TYR A 166 -3.59 -2.40 -0.91
CA TYR A 166 -2.68 -1.25 -0.88
C TYR A 166 -3.37 0.08 -1.20
N LEU A 167 -4.45 0.07 -1.98
CA LEU A 167 -5.31 1.26 -2.12
C LEU A 167 -5.90 1.68 -0.78
N GLY A 168 -6.36 0.73 0.04
CA GLY A 168 -6.81 1.01 1.39
C GLY A 168 -5.71 1.64 2.25
N LEU A 169 -4.48 1.08 2.20
CA LEU A 169 -3.32 1.65 2.88
C LEU A 169 -3.00 3.08 2.40
N PHE A 170 -3.00 3.28 1.09
CA PHE A 170 -2.83 4.61 0.50
C PHE A 170 -3.85 5.62 1.02
N LEU A 171 -5.14 5.23 1.04
CA LEU A 171 -6.22 6.09 1.53
C LEU A 171 -6.05 6.45 3.01
N MET A 172 -5.55 5.53 3.83
CA MET A 172 -5.16 5.86 5.23
C MET A 172 -4.05 6.91 5.28
N GLN A 173 -3.06 6.80 4.42
CA GLN A 173 -1.91 7.70 4.40
C GLN A 173 -2.23 9.11 3.87
N VAL A 174 -3.36 9.28 3.18
CA VAL A 174 -3.84 10.60 2.69
C VAL A 174 -5.08 11.07 3.44
N ASP A 175 -5.25 10.63 4.71
CA ASP A 175 -6.33 11.02 5.61
C ASP A 175 -7.75 10.75 5.05
N ARG A 176 -7.91 9.60 4.38
CA ARG A 176 -9.20 9.11 3.86
C ARG A 176 -9.60 7.76 4.48
N PRO A 177 -9.71 7.68 5.82
CA PRO A 177 -10.08 6.44 6.52
C PRO A 177 -11.46 5.91 6.08
N ASP A 178 -12.36 6.81 5.68
CA ASP A 178 -13.67 6.46 5.13
C ASP A 178 -13.58 5.62 3.84
N GLY A 179 -12.64 5.99 2.97
CA GLY A 179 -12.34 5.26 1.74
C GLY A 179 -11.62 3.93 2.02
N ALA A 180 -10.63 3.96 2.91
CA ALA A 180 -9.89 2.78 3.33
C ALA A 180 -10.82 1.70 3.90
N PHE A 181 -11.70 2.09 4.83
CA PHE A 181 -12.69 1.18 5.41
C PHE A 181 -13.57 0.53 4.34
N ARG A 182 -14.14 1.32 3.42
CA ARG A 182 -14.99 0.78 2.34
C ARG A 182 -14.24 -0.21 1.46
N THR A 183 -12.97 0.09 1.14
CA THR A 183 -12.14 -0.75 0.28
C THR A 183 -11.81 -2.08 0.95
N TRP A 184 -11.39 -2.06 2.22
CA TRP A 184 -11.06 -3.27 2.97
C TRP A 184 -12.29 -4.08 3.39
N ASP A 185 -13.41 -3.44 3.78
CA ASP A 185 -14.66 -4.13 4.10
C ASP A 185 -15.20 -4.90 2.88
N ALA A 186 -15.16 -4.29 1.69
CA ALA A 186 -15.53 -4.98 0.45
C ALA A 186 -14.58 -6.14 0.14
N LEU A 187 -13.25 -5.95 0.29
CA LEU A 187 -12.27 -7.01 0.08
C LEU A 187 -12.49 -8.19 1.03
N LEU A 188 -12.73 -7.92 2.32
CA LEU A 188 -12.98 -8.96 3.34
C LEU A 188 -14.27 -9.75 3.05
N LYS A 189 -15.33 -9.10 2.58
CA LYS A 189 -16.59 -9.77 2.22
C LYS A 189 -16.45 -10.72 1.03
N GLU A 190 -15.54 -10.41 0.12
CA GLU A 190 -15.28 -11.23 -1.07
C GLU A 190 -14.29 -12.38 -0.80
N THR A 191 -13.33 -12.18 0.11
CA THR A 191 -12.25 -13.14 0.40
C THR A 191 -12.41 -13.88 1.72
N GLY A 192 -13.38 -13.46 2.55
CA GLY A 192 -13.64 -14.08 3.85
C GLY A 192 -14.10 -15.54 3.75
N PRO A 193 -13.93 -16.32 4.82
CA PRO A 193 -14.41 -17.70 4.84
C PRO A 193 -15.93 -17.71 4.65
N ALA A 194 -16.38 -18.58 3.74
CA ALA A 194 -17.79 -18.86 3.52
C ALA A 194 -18.42 -19.55 4.74
#